data_9a50263c2d29015cda1b8b0a5b504431
#
_entry.id   9a50263c2d29015cda1b8b0a5b504431
#
_cell.length_a   1.000
_cell.length_b   1.000
_cell.length_c   1.000
_cell.angle_alpha   90.00
_cell.angle_beta   90.00
_cell.angle_gamma   90.00
#
_symmetry.space_group_name_H-M   'P 1'
#
loop_
_entity.id
_entity.type
_entity.pdbx_description
1 polymer ?
#
loop_
_entity_poly.entity_id
_entity_poly.type
_entity_poly.pdbx_seq_one_letter_code
_entity_poly.pdbx_strand_id
1 'polypeptide(L)'
;DFNEAYNDMDPVREILVRAAFVNTLIQVSNVEQVVITVNGEDLVDEAGDVVGGMTAESFIDTKGDGINSYQNATLSLYFADSDGSLIEREMRNVHYSSNSTLEKVILEELIKGPVNAKLQAVLPAETKVLSVQTEGGTCTVNFDSAFNAAPSSESNVTAETSLYAVVDALID
;
A
#
# COMPACT_ATOMS: atom_id res chain seq x y z
N ASP A 1 6.06 -28.31 -18.60
CA ASP A 1 6.81 -29.37 -17.94
C ASP A 1 8.26 -28.95 -17.75
N PHE A 2 8.75 -29.04 -16.54
CA PHE A 2 10.12 -28.74 -16.16
C PHE A 2 10.88 -30.06 -15.91
N ASN A 3 12.19 -29.96 -15.88
CA ASN A 3 13.03 -31.09 -15.48
C ASN A 3 13.28 -31.07 -13.96
N GLU A 4 13.96 -32.07 -13.43
CA GLU A 4 14.24 -32.28 -12.03
C GLU A 4 14.99 -31.11 -11.34
N ALA A 5 15.74 -30.31 -12.09
CA ALA A 5 16.42 -29.12 -11.56
C ALA A 5 15.44 -28.05 -11.02
N TYR A 6 14.15 -28.15 -11.33
CA TYR A 6 13.12 -27.29 -10.73
C TYR A 6 13.02 -27.51 -9.22
N ASN A 7 13.13 -28.74 -8.76
CA ASN A 7 13.02 -29.13 -7.35
C ASN A 7 14.23 -28.70 -6.51
N ASP A 8 15.36 -28.35 -7.16
CA ASP A 8 16.58 -27.88 -6.48
C ASP A 8 16.54 -26.37 -6.17
N MET A 9 15.47 -25.67 -6.55
CA MET A 9 15.34 -24.25 -6.27
C MET A 9 15.02 -23.99 -4.80
N ASP A 10 15.56 -22.86 -4.29
CA ASP A 10 15.13 -22.28 -3.03
C ASP A 10 13.63 -21.99 -3.06
N PRO A 11 12.86 -22.25 -1.98
CA PRO A 11 11.40 -22.10 -1.96
C PRO A 11 10.92 -20.71 -2.38
N VAL A 12 11.61 -19.64 -1.95
CA VAL A 12 11.25 -18.26 -2.32
C VAL A 12 11.46 -18.04 -3.83
N ARG A 13 12.57 -18.56 -4.36
CA ARG A 13 12.86 -18.46 -5.79
C ARG A 13 11.87 -19.28 -6.62
N GLU A 14 11.48 -20.45 -6.13
CA GLU A 14 10.51 -21.33 -6.76
C GLU A 14 9.16 -20.61 -6.93
N ILE A 15 8.63 -19.99 -5.87
CA ILE A 15 7.39 -19.21 -5.90
C ILE A 15 7.48 -18.05 -6.90
N LEU A 16 8.60 -17.32 -6.92
CA LEU A 16 8.81 -16.20 -7.86
C LEU A 16 8.85 -16.68 -9.32
N VAL A 17 9.53 -17.78 -9.61
CA VAL A 17 9.60 -18.38 -10.94
C VAL A 17 8.20 -18.82 -11.39
N ARG A 18 7.48 -19.51 -10.53
CA ARG A 18 6.10 -19.95 -10.75
C ARG A 18 5.16 -18.80 -11.06
N ALA A 19 5.21 -17.73 -10.23
CA ALA A 19 4.43 -16.52 -10.44
C ALA A 19 4.77 -15.82 -11.76
N ALA A 20 6.06 -15.71 -12.11
CA ALA A 20 6.51 -15.11 -13.37
C ALA A 20 5.99 -15.88 -14.59
N PHE A 21 6.06 -17.22 -14.58
CA PHE A 21 5.54 -18.06 -15.67
C PHE A 21 4.03 -17.93 -15.81
N VAL A 22 3.29 -18.05 -14.72
CA VAL A 22 1.82 -17.95 -14.75
C VAL A 22 1.39 -16.57 -15.24
N ASN A 23 1.90 -15.49 -14.65
CA ASN A 23 1.55 -14.12 -15.05
C ASN A 23 1.95 -13.79 -16.51
N THR A 24 2.95 -14.45 -17.05
CA THR A 24 3.33 -14.29 -18.45
C THR A 24 2.40 -15.07 -19.38
N LEU A 25 2.12 -16.34 -19.06
CA LEU A 25 1.36 -17.24 -19.94
C LEU A 25 -0.13 -16.91 -19.98
N ILE A 26 -0.74 -16.45 -18.91
CA ILE A 26 -2.15 -16.03 -18.91
C ILE A 26 -2.43 -14.80 -19.77
N GLN A 27 -1.39 -14.06 -20.24
CA GLN A 27 -1.55 -12.97 -21.20
C GLN A 27 -1.83 -13.48 -22.62
N VAL A 28 -1.58 -14.78 -22.88
CA VAL A 28 -1.88 -15.40 -24.17
C VAL A 28 -3.39 -15.64 -24.29
N SER A 29 -3.96 -15.21 -25.40
CA SER A 29 -5.42 -15.38 -25.65
C SER A 29 -5.84 -16.85 -25.49
N ASN A 30 -6.94 -17.07 -24.74
CA ASN A 30 -7.54 -18.38 -24.43
C ASN A 30 -6.74 -19.24 -23.41
N VAL A 31 -5.75 -18.68 -22.71
CA VAL A 31 -5.15 -19.33 -21.55
C VAL A 31 -5.83 -18.80 -20.29
N GLU A 32 -6.61 -19.63 -19.61
CA GLU A 32 -7.34 -19.28 -18.38
C GLU A 32 -6.55 -19.67 -17.13
N GLN A 33 -5.76 -20.74 -17.21
CA GLN A 33 -4.94 -21.24 -16.11
C GLN A 33 -3.68 -21.91 -16.63
N VAL A 34 -2.66 -22.02 -15.79
CA VAL A 34 -1.39 -22.67 -16.07
C VAL A 34 -1.18 -23.82 -15.09
N VAL A 35 -0.90 -25.01 -15.58
CA VAL A 35 -0.48 -26.16 -14.78
C VAL A 35 1.01 -26.35 -14.98
N ILE A 36 1.75 -26.50 -13.89
CA ILE A 36 3.18 -26.80 -13.90
C ILE A 36 3.38 -28.26 -13.50
N THR A 37 4.16 -28.96 -14.29
CA THR A 37 4.58 -30.36 -14.04
C THR A 37 6.10 -30.42 -14.00
N VAL A 38 6.65 -31.38 -13.25
CA VAL A 38 8.08 -31.66 -13.18
C VAL A 38 8.32 -33.12 -13.54
N ASN A 39 9.09 -33.37 -14.60
CA ASN A 39 9.28 -34.70 -15.18
C ASN A 39 7.97 -35.44 -15.54
N GLY A 40 6.93 -34.67 -15.91
CA GLY A 40 5.61 -35.18 -16.24
C GLY A 40 4.71 -35.50 -15.06
N GLU A 41 5.16 -35.26 -13.83
CA GLU A 41 4.36 -35.42 -12.62
C GLU A 41 3.82 -34.05 -12.16
N ASP A 42 2.65 -34.05 -11.51
CA ASP A 42 2.05 -32.83 -10.99
C ASP A 42 2.92 -32.19 -9.89
N LEU A 43 3.02 -30.87 -9.93
CA LEU A 43 3.71 -30.12 -8.87
C LEU A 43 2.92 -30.26 -7.56
N VAL A 44 3.61 -30.58 -6.48
CA VAL A 44 3.06 -30.63 -5.13
C VAL A 44 3.65 -29.52 -4.27
N ASP A 45 2.89 -29.04 -3.30
CA ASP A 45 3.35 -28.06 -2.29
C ASP A 45 4.10 -28.74 -1.13
N GLU A 46 4.53 -27.93 -0.15
CA GLU A 46 5.24 -28.43 1.04
C GLU A 46 4.38 -29.38 1.91
N ALA A 47 3.05 -29.34 1.81
CA ALA A 47 2.15 -30.24 2.50
C ALA A 47 1.94 -31.56 1.74
N GLY A 48 2.42 -31.65 0.49
CA GLY A 48 2.24 -32.78 -0.40
C GLY A 48 0.94 -32.76 -1.21
N ASP A 49 0.24 -31.62 -1.20
CA ASP A 49 -0.97 -31.44 -1.98
C ASP A 49 -0.64 -30.97 -3.41
N VAL A 50 -1.41 -31.45 -4.40
CA VAL A 50 -1.24 -31.04 -5.81
C VAL A 50 -1.60 -29.57 -5.97
N VAL A 51 -0.67 -28.78 -6.51
CA VAL A 51 -0.84 -27.32 -6.72
C VAL A 51 -1.92 -27.03 -7.79
N GLY A 52 -2.05 -27.86 -8.83
CA GLY A 52 -3.10 -27.76 -9.84
C GLY A 52 -2.97 -26.55 -10.77
N GLY A 53 -4.12 -26.10 -11.29
CA GLY A 53 -4.19 -24.96 -12.20
C GLY A 53 -4.08 -23.62 -11.49
N MET A 54 -3.12 -22.80 -11.91
CA MET A 54 -2.82 -21.49 -11.32
C MET A 54 -3.27 -20.37 -12.25
N THR A 55 -3.76 -19.30 -11.64
CA THR A 55 -4.13 -18.03 -12.29
C THR A 55 -3.30 -16.88 -11.68
N ALA A 56 -3.46 -15.66 -12.18
CA ALA A 56 -2.84 -14.47 -11.54
C ALA A 56 -3.23 -14.35 -10.05
N GLU A 57 -4.45 -14.74 -9.71
CA GLU A 57 -4.99 -14.65 -8.35
C GLU A 57 -4.35 -15.67 -7.39
N SER A 58 -3.76 -16.74 -7.93
CA SER A 58 -3.07 -17.77 -7.13
C SER A 58 -1.84 -17.23 -6.39
N PHE A 59 -1.32 -16.08 -6.80
CA PHE A 59 -0.15 -15.42 -6.20
C PHE A 59 -0.52 -14.14 -5.47
N ILE A 60 -1.81 -13.85 -5.30
CA ILE A 60 -2.30 -12.77 -4.45
C ILE A 60 -2.59 -13.39 -3.09
N ASP A 61 -1.77 -13.06 -2.10
CA ASP A 61 -2.02 -13.51 -0.74
C ASP A 61 -3.24 -12.79 -0.15
N THR A 62 -4.37 -13.47 -0.19
CA THR A 62 -5.63 -12.98 0.39
C THR A 62 -5.70 -13.13 1.92
N LYS A 63 -4.67 -13.72 2.55
CA LYS A 63 -4.61 -13.98 3.99
C LYS A 63 -3.75 -12.96 4.77
N GLY A 64 -3.17 -11.97 4.10
CA GLY A 64 -2.49 -10.85 4.77
C GLY A 64 -1.09 -11.13 5.33
N ASP A 65 -0.55 -12.33 5.18
CA ASP A 65 0.77 -12.71 5.72
C ASP A 65 1.92 -12.67 4.70
N GLY A 66 1.66 -12.23 3.47
CA GLY A 66 2.69 -12.13 2.42
C GLY A 66 3.61 -10.91 2.58
N ILE A 67 4.92 -11.14 2.46
CA ILE A 67 5.99 -10.13 2.63
C ILE A 67 5.87 -8.92 1.66
N ASN A 68 4.95 -8.93 0.68
CA ASN A 68 4.68 -7.81 -0.24
C ASN A 68 3.22 -7.81 -0.71
N SER A 69 2.27 -8.07 0.16
CA SER A 69 0.86 -7.89 -0.19
C SER A 69 0.52 -6.40 -0.25
N TYR A 70 -0.36 -6.04 -1.19
CA TYR A 70 -0.93 -4.71 -1.27
C TYR A 70 -2.35 -4.73 -0.74
N GLN A 71 -2.74 -3.64 -0.09
CA GLN A 71 -4.08 -3.44 0.44
C GLN A 71 -4.72 -2.22 -0.21
N ASN A 72 -6.04 -2.23 -0.30
CA ASN A 72 -6.83 -1.08 -0.72
C ASN A 72 -7.52 -0.49 0.50
N ALA A 73 -7.46 0.81 0.64
CA ALA A 73 -8.22 1.53 1.65
C ALA A 73 -8.87 2.78 1.04
N THR A 74 -9.99 3.17 1.62
CA THR A 74 -10.61 4.48 1.36
C THR A 74 -10.30 5.34 2.57
N LEU A 75 -9.50 6.38 2.36
CA LEU A 75 -9.06 7.29 3.41
C LEU A 75 -9.95 8.51 3.47
N SER A 76 -10.24 8.97 4.68
CA SER A 76 -10.76 10.31 4.96
C SER A 76 -9.59 11.24 5.22
N LEU A 77 -9.30 12.14 4.30
CA LEU A 77 -8.23 13.12 4.41
C LEU A 77 -8.83 14.50 4.62
N TYR A 78 -8.17 15.32 5.42
CA TYR A 78 -8.67 16.63 5.78
C TYR A 78 -7.72 17.72 5.30
N PHE A 79 -8.23 18.64 4.49
CA PHE A 79 -7.48 19.74 3.88
C PHE A 79 -8.12 21.06 4.17
N ALA A 80 -7.37 22.14 4.08
CA ALA A 80 -7.92 23.46 4.30
C ALA A 80 -8.75 23.94 3.09
N ASP A 81 -9.79 24.73 3.37
CA ASP A 81 -10.54 25.44 2.36
C ASP A 81 -9.70 26.53 1.67
N SER A 82 -10.28 27.23 0.69
CA SER A 82 -9.60 28.30 -0.06
C SER A 82 -9.11 29.46 0.83
N ASP A 83 -9.72 29.66 1.99
CA ASP A 83 -9.40 30.74 2.91
C ASP A 83 -8.42 30.29 4.00
N GLY A 84 -8.16 28.99 4.12
CA GLY A 84 -7.27 28.38 5.12
C GLY A 84 -7.85 28.30 6.53
N SER A 85 -9.14 28.64 6.71
CA SER A 85 -9.79 28.79 8.01
C SER A 85 -10.61 27.57 8.43
N LEU A 86 -11.09 26.77 7.50
CA LEU A 86 -11.89 25.58 7.73
C LEU A 86 -11.19 24.36 7.15
N ILE A 87 -11.47 23.19 7.71
CA ILE A 87 -11.03 21.93 7.15
C ILE A 87 -12.20 21.20 6.48
N GLU A 88 -11.95 20.70 5.28
CA GLU A 88 -12.89 19.92 4.49
C GLU A 88 -12.37 18.53 4.23
N ARG A 89 -13.27 17.54 4.27
CA ARG A 89 -12.92 16.15 4.04
C ARG A 89 -12.84 15.82 2.55
N GLU A 90 -11.76 15.15 2.15
CA GLU A 90 -11.56 14.55 0.84
C GLU A 90 -11.44 13.02 0.99
N MET A 91 -12.29 12.26 0.29
CA MET A 91 -12.19 10.81 0.26
C MET A 91 -11.20 10.37 -0.83
N ARG A 92 -10.25 9.51 -0.47
CA ARG A 92 -9.22 9.01 -1.39
C ARG A 92 -9.09 7.50 -1.32
N ASN A 93 -9.19 6.83 -2.48
CA ASN A 93 -8.86 5.42 -2.58
C ASN A 93 -7.36 5.27 -2.81
N VAL A 94 -6.72 4.50 -1.95
CA VAL A 94 -5.27 4.24 -2.01
C VAL A 94 -4.98 2.75 -2.08
N HIS A 95 -3.90 2.44 -2.77
CA HIS A 95 -3.33 1.10 -2.85
C HIS A 95 -1.94 1.16 -2.22
N TYR A 96 -1.73 0.46 -1.11
CA TYR A 96 -0.52 0.57 -0.32
C TYR A 96 0.02 -0.80 0.11
N SER A 97 1.31 -0.88 0.40
CA SER A 97 1.96 -2.10 0.87
C SER A 97 1.50 -2.46 2.28
N SER A 98 1.22 -3.74 2.53
CA SER A 98 0.92 -4.26 3.88
C SER A 98 2.08 -4.09 4.88
N ASN A 99 3.27 -3.77 4.40
CA ASN A 99 4.43 -3.43 5.25
C ASN A 99 4.35 -1.99 5.82
N SER A 100 3.38 -1.19 5.37
CA SER A 100 3.11 0.15 5.91
C SER A 100 1.89 0.12 6.80
N THR A 101 1.94 0.79 7.93
CA THR A 101 0.75 0.98 8.76
C THR A 101 -0.20 1.96 8.08
N LEU A 102 -1.51 1.81 8.32
CA LEU A 102 -2.53 2.67 7.71
C LEU A 102 -2.32 4.14 8.10
N GLU A 103 -1.97 4.39 9.36
CA GLU A 103 -1.69 5.72 9.88
C GLU A 103 -0.53 6.40 9.11
N LYS A 104 0.52 5.65 8.80
CA LYS A 104 1.63 6.17 7.98
C LYS A 104 1.16 6.54 6.58
N VAL A 105 0.34 5.70 5.96
CA VAL A 105 -0.23 5.97 4.63
C VAL A 105 -1.11 7.21 4.65
N ILE A 106 -1.98 7.37 5.65
CA ILE A 106 -2.80 8.58 5.84
C ILE A 106 -1.93 9.84 5.88
N LEU A 107 -0.87 9.83 6.68
CA LEU A 107 0.04 10.97 6.81
C LEU A 107 0.80 11.29 5.51
N GLU A 108 1.27 10.25 4.81
CA GLU A 108 1.92 10.42 3.51
C GLU A 108 0.97 10.99 2.45
N GLU A 109 -0.31 10.58 2.46
CA GLU A 109 -1.32 11.13 1.57
C GLU A 109 -1.71 12.59 1.91
N LEU A 110 -1.73 12.95 3.20
CA LEU A 110 -1.90 14.36 3.63
C LEU A 110 -0.73 15.24 3.15
N ILE A 111 0.51 14.73 3.24
CA ILE A 111 1.71 15.46 2.80
C ILE A 111 1.69 15.67 1.28
N LYS A 112 1.16 14.71 0.49
CA LYS A 112 0.98 14.87 -0.96
C LYS A 112 0.04 16.03 -1.33
N GLY A 113 -0.79 16.45 -0.40
CA GLY A 113 -1.77 17.50 -0.61
C GLY A 113 -3.08 17.04 -1.27
N PRO A 114 -4.06 17.95 -1.43
CA PRO A 114 -5.37 17.65 -1.97
C PRO A 114 -5.34 17.40 -3.49
N VAL A 115 -6.23 16.52 -3.96
CA VAL A 115 -6.53 16.36 -5.40
C VAL A 115 -7.54 17.42 -5.86
N ASN A 116 -8.43 17.83 -4.96
CA ASN A 116 -9.38 18.90 -5.22
C ASN A 116 -8.68 20.26 -5.25
N ALA A 117 -8.63 20.89 -6.42
CA ALA A 117 -7.97 22.19 -6.62
C ALA A 117 -8.57 23.38 -5.82
N LYS A 118 -9.74 23.17 -5.17
CA LYS A 118 -10.35 24.18 -4.29
C LYS A 118 -9.83 24.10 -2.86
N LEU A 119 -9.09 23.05 -2.52
CA LEU A 119 -8.53 22.86 -1.18
C LEU A 119 -7.04 23.21 -1.19
N GLN A 120 -6.53 23.53 -0.01
CA GLN A 120 -5.13 23.84 0.21
C GLN A 120 -4.45 22.73 1.00
N ALA A 121 -3.17 22.47 0.68
CA ALA A 121 -2.33 21.58 1.46
C ALA A 121 -2.22 22.08 2.92
N VAL A 122 -2.30 21.16 3.86
CA VAL A 122 -2.20 21.45 5.30
C VAL A 122 -0.80 21.16 5.85
N LEU A 123 0.02 20.43 5.08
CA LEU A 123 1.40 20.10 5.45
C LEU A 123 2.36 20.53 4.34
N PRO A 124 3.60 20.95 4.69
CA PRO A 124 4.64 21.16 3.70
C PRO A 124 4.98 19.89 2.94
N ALA A 125 5.14 19.97 1.62
CA ALA A 125 5.44 18.82 0.77
C ALA A 125 6.78 18.13 1.09
N GLU A 126 7.70 18.84 1.72
CA GLU A 126 9.01 18.33 2.15
C GLU A 126 8.97 17.60 3.49
N THR A 127 7.83 17.64 4.21
CA THR A 127 7.66 16.96 5.51
C THR A 127 7.86 15.45 5.37
N LYS A 128 8.59 14.87 6.30
CA LYS A 128 8.81 13.42 6.36
C LYS A 128 8.28 12.85 7.66
N VAL A 129 7.55 11.74 7.54
CA VAL A 129 7.14 10.93 8.68
C VAL A 129 8.33 10.08 9.11
N LEU A 130 8.91 10.37 10.28
CA LEU A 130 10.05 9.64 10.84
C LEU A 130 9.60 8.35 11.54
N SER A 131 8.51 8.41 12.29
CA SER A 131 7.89 7.24 12.92
C SER A 131 6.43 7.47 13.24
N VAL A 132 5.65 6.39 13.23
CA VAL A 132 4.27 6.34 13.70
C VAL A 132 4.12 5.11 14.58
N GLN A 133 3.52 5.26 15.74
CA GLN A 133 3.25 4.17 16.68
C GLN A 133 1.86 4.36 17.29
N THR A 134 1.06 3.32 17.27
CA THR A 134 -0.27 3.31 17.91
C THR A 134 -0.26 2.28 19.02
N GLU A 135 -0.43 2.73 20.27
CA GLU A 135 -0.46 1.88 21.45
C GLU A 135 -1.53 2.39 22.43
N GLY A 136 -2.34 1.46 22.94
CA GLY A 136 -3.36 1.78 23.96
C GLY A 136 -4.37 2.85 23.53
N GLY A 137 -4.67 2.96 22.22
CA GLY A 137 -5.58 3.97 21.67
C GLY A 137 -4.94 5.35 21.47
N THR A 138 -3.63 5.46 21.67
CA THR A 138 -2.87 6.69 21.42
C THR A 138 -1.97 6.51 20.21
N CYS A 139 -2.12 7.39 19.21
CA CYS A 139 -1.24 7.43 18.04
C CYS A 139 -0.16 8.50 18.28
N THR A 140 1.11 8.08 18.28
CA THR A 140 2.27 8.96 18.40
C THR A 140 2.94 9.10 17.04
N VAL A 141 3.02 10.32 16.53
CA VAL A 141 3.64 10.65 15.24
C VAL A 141 4.87 11.50 15.47
N ASN A 142 5.97 11.15 14.79
CA ASN A 142 7.19 11.95 14.77
C ASN A 142 7.46 12.41 13.34
N PHE A 143 7.47 13.72 13.14
CA PHE A 143 7.83 14.35 11.87
C PHE A 143 9.25 14.93 11.92
N ASP A 144 9.82 15.21 10.77
CA ASP A 144 11.04 15.99 10.68
C ASP A 144 10.78 17.48 10.88
N SER A 145 11.86 18.29 10.87
CA SER A 145 11.77 19.74 11.11
C SER A 145 10.99 20.51 10.03
N ALA A 146 10.80 19.94 8.85
CA ALA A 146 10.04 20.57 7.76
C ALA A 146 8.56 20.76 8.13
N PHE A 147 8.02 19.94 9.03
CA PHE A 147 6.66 20.08 9.56
C PHE A 147 6.36 21.45 10.16
N ASN A 148 7.37 22.14 10.70
CA ASN A 148 7.21 23.45 11.32
C ASN A 148 7.13 24.62 10.33
N ALA A 149 7.32 24.36 9.03
CA ALA A 149 7.19 25.38 8.00
C ALA A 149 5.72 25.56 7.58
N ALA A 150 5.42 26.68 6.89
CA ALA A 150 4.12 26.83 6.25
C ALA A 150 4.01 25.86 5.04
N PRO A 151 2.80 25.35 4.74
CA PRO A 151 2.60 24.43 3.58
C PRO A 151 3.04 25.02 2.24
N SER A 152 2.89 26.33 2.07
CA SER A 152 3.45 27.11 0.93
C SER A 152 3.60 28.56 1.35
N SER A 153 4.36 29.34 0.57
CA SER A 153 4.56 30.77 0.82
C SER A 153 3.28 31.61 0.65
N GLU A 154 2.29 31.09 -0.03
CA GLU A 154 1.00 31.76 -0.30
C GLU A 154 -0.14 31.15 0.54
N SER A 155 0.16 30.18 1.41
CA SER A 155 -0.85 29.51 2.22
C SER A 155 -1.27 30.37 3.41
N ASN A 156 -2.59 30.48 3.62
CA ASN A 156 -3.19 31.07 4.81
C ASN A 156 -3.43 30.04 5.92
N VAL A 157 -3.01 28.79 5.72
CA VAL A 157 -3.19 27.69 6.67
C VAL A 157 -2.33 27.94 7.91
N THR A 158 -2.97 27.93 9.06
CA THR A 158 -2.29 28.09 10.36
C THR A 158 -1.73 26.75 10.85
N ALA A 159 -0.76 26.81 11.77
CA ALA A 159 -0.26 25.60 12.44
C ALA A 159 -1.37 24.84 13.19
N GLU A 160 -2.37 25.56 13.69
CA GLU A 160 -3.54 24.98 14.35
C GLU A 160 -4.42 24.19 13.35
N THR A 161 -4.70 24.77 12.18
CA THR A 161 -5.43 24.11 11.09
C THR A 161 -4.71 22.84 10.62
N SER A 162 -3.38 22.91 10.48
CA SER A 162 -2.54 21.75 10.13
C SER A 162 -2.64 20.63 11.17
N LEU A 163 -2.60 20.99 12.45
CA LEU A 163 -2.69 20.03 13.54
C LEU A 163 -4.06 19.35 13.58
N TYR A 164 -5.16 20.12 13.45
CA TYR A 164 -6.51 19.53 13.40
C TYR A 164 -6.68 18.61 12.21
N ALA A 165 -6.18 18.98 11.03
CA ALA A 165 -6.27 18.12 9.84
C ALA A 165 -5.56 16.76 10.04
N VAL A 166 -4.38 16.76 10.68
CA VAL A 166 -3.65 15.53 11.03
C VAL A 166 -4.42 14.70 12.05
N VAL A 167 -4.95 15.34 13.10
CA VAL A 167 -5.70 14.62 14.15
C VAL A 167 -6.98 14.01 13.60
N ASP A 168 -7.77 14.77 12.85
CA ASP A 168 -9.04 14.31 12.30
C ASP A 168 -8.82 13.14 11.31
N ALA A 169 -7.76 13.21 10.49
CA ALA A 169 -7.43 12.14 9.55
C ALA A 169 -6.99 10.83 10.24
N LEU A 170 -6.43 10.90 11.44
CA LEU A 170 -5.98 9.72 12.19
C LEU A 170 -7.07 9.11 13.10
N ILE A 171 -8.15 9.85 13.38
CA ILE A 171 -9.23 9.42 14.27
C ILE A 171 -10.43 8.86 13.48
N ASP A 172 -10.67 9.35 12.25
CA ASP A 172 -11.82 8.99 11.39
C ASP A 172 -11.56 7.69 10.58
#